data_e3759ff4ecc5d0341c341fe55e817e1b
#
_entry.id   e3759ff4ecc5d0341c341fe55e817e1b
#
_cell.length_a   1.000
_cell.length_b   1.000
_cell.length_c   1.000
_cell.angle_alpha   90.00
_cell.angle_beta   90.00
_cell.angle_gamma   90.00
#
_symmetry.space_group_name_H-M   'P 1'
#
loop_
_entity.id
_entity.type
_entity.pdbx_description
1 polymer ?
#
loop_
_entity_poly.entity_id
_entity_poly.type
_entity_poly.pdbx_seq_one_letter_code
_entity_poly.pdbx_strand_id
1 'polypeptide(L)'
;MQVKIDTREKFHAITIQDPVLAANMTEELEQCLLPFLQKEVKNVVLILKDTSEVDDAAAESLVKIQQGFYDDSASFVICELTPGVEKSLEDSGLLELMNVTPTESEAWDIIHLEEIERELFNE
;
A
#
# COMPACT_ATOMS: atom_id res chain seq x y z
N MET A 1 -2.00 -8.56 -13.92
CA MET A 1 -1.70 -8.58 -12.48
C MET A 1 -2.81 -9.31 -11.74
N GLN A 2 -2.44 -10.21 -10.85
CA GLN A 2 -3.38 -11.02 -10.08
C GLN A 2 -3.51 -10.45 -8.67
N VAL A 3 -4.72 -10.15 -8.24
CA VAL A 3 -4.96 -9.60 -6.91
C VAL A 3 -6.13 -10.29 -6.23
N LYS A 4 -6.09 -10.32 -4.90
CA LYS A 4 -7.19 -10.74 -4.06
C LYS A 4 -7.62 -9.52 -3.24
N ILE A 5 -8.89 -9.18 -3.25
CA ILE A 5 -9.41 -8.02 -2.54
C ILE A 5 -10.37 -8.48 -1.46
N ASP A 6 -10.07 -8.11 -0.21
CA ASP A 6 -10.96 -8.34 0.94
C ASP A 6 -11.38 -6.98 1.48
N THR A 7 -12.66 -6.65 1.34
CA THR A 7 -13.18 -5.38 1.84
C THR A 7 -13.52 -5.53 3.31
N ARG A 8 -12.89 -4.70 4.14
CA ARG A 8 -13.14 -4.59 5.57
C ARG A 8 -14.02 -3.37 5.83
N GLU A 9 -14.40 -3.16 7.08
CA GLU A 9 -15.24 -2.02 7.44
C GLU A 9 -14.56 -0.67 7.18
N LYS A 10 -13.25 -0.57 7.45
CA LYS A 10 -12.50 0.70 7.39
C LYS A 10 -11.40 0.74 6.33
N PHE A 11 -11.14 -0.36 5.65
CA PHE A 11 -10.10 -0.42 4.63
C PHE A 11 -10.34 -1.60 3.68
N HIS A 12 -9.63 -1.56 2.55
CA HIS A 12 -9.59 -2.67 1.60
C HIS A 12 -8.22 -3.34 1.73
N ALA A 13 -8.21 -4.64 2.04
CA ALA A 13 -7.00 -5.43 2.08
C ALA A 13 -6.77 -6.02 0.69
N ILE A 14 -5.71 -5.61 0.03
CA ILE A 14 -5.40 -6.03 -1.34
C ILE A 14 -4.10 -6.82 -1.33
N THR A 15 -4.19 -8.10 -1.68
CA THR A 15 -3.03 -8.98 -1.78
C THR A 15 -2.63 -9.11 -3.24
N ILE A 16 -1.41 -8.74 -3.56
CA ILE A 16 -0.86 -8.97 -4.90
C ILE A 16 -0.32 -10.39 -4.94
N GLN A 17 -0.80 -11.18 -5.90
CA GLN A 17 -0.45 -12.59 -6.01
C GLN A 17 0.70 -12.87 -6.98
N ASP A 18 1.11 -11.87 -7.74
CA ASP A 18 2.24 -11.99 -8.65
C ASP A 18 3.55 -12.10 -7.87
N PRO A 19 4.42 -13.04 -8.21
CA PRO A 19 5.70 -13.18 -7.51
C PRO A 19 6.67 -12.03 -7.77
N VAL A 20 6.49 -11.31 -8.87
CA VAL A 20 7.35 -10.18 -9.24
C VAL A 20 6.51 -8.98 -9.61
N LEU A 21 6.82 -7.82 -9.04
CA LEU A 21 6.28 -6.54 -9.48
C LEU A 21 7.34 -5.87 -10.33
N ALA A 22 7.14 -5.92 -11.64
CA ALA A 22 8.10 -5.41 -12.62
C ALA A 22 7.77 -3.98 -13.05
N ALA A 23 8.75 -3.33 -13.68
CA ALA A 23 8.61 -1.96 -14.16
C ALA A 23 7.42 -1.78 -15.14
N ASN A 24 7.14 -2.80 -15.96
CA ASN A 24 6.03 -2.74 -16.90
C ASN A 24 4.65 -2.93 -16.26
N MET A 25 4.59 -3.12 -14.96
CA MET A 25 3.33 -3.27 -14.21
C MET A 25 2.88 -2.00 -13.48
N THR A 26 3.62 -0.90 -13.63
CA THR A 26 3.31 0.35 -12.92
C THR A 26 1.93 0.90 -13.28
N GLU A 27 1.54 0.83 -14.55
CA GLU A 27 0.23 1.28 -14.99
C GLU A 27 -0.89 0.41 -14.39
N GLU A 28 -0.68 -0.92 -14.35
CA GLU A 28 -1.65 -1.83 -13.74
C GLU A 28 -1.80 -1.57 -12.25
N LEU A 29 -0.70 -1.26 -11.54
CA LEU A 29 -0.74 -0.89 -10.14
C LEU A 29 -1.61 0.35 -9.91
N GLU A 30 -1.40 1.39 -10.71
CA GLU A 30 -2.19 2.61 -10.62
C GLU A 30 -3.66 2.34 -10.92
N GLN A 31 -3.96 1.59 -11.97
CA GLN A 31 -5.32 1.26 -12.36
C GLN A 31 -6.04 0.38 -11.32
N CYS A 32 -5.29 -0.43 -10.59
CA CYS A 32 -5.84 -1.28 -9.54
C CYS A 32 -6.12 -0.48 -8.26
N LEU A 33 -5.19 0.38 -7.86
CA LEU A 33 -5.20 0.98 -6.53
C LEU A 33 -5.86 2.36 -6.46
N LEU A 34 -5.61 3.25 -7.44
CA LEU A 34 -6.16 4.60 -7.41
C LEU A 34 -7.69 4.68 -7.45
N PRO A 35 -8.42 3.75 -8.13
CA PRO A 35 -9.88 3.79 -8.12
C PRO A 35 -10.51 3.69 -6.73
N PHE A 36 -9.81 3.14 -5.74
CA PHE A 36 -10.34 3.10 -4.37
C PHE A 36 -10.53 4.49 -3.78
N LEU A 37 -9.85 5.50 -4.29
CA LEU A 37 -10.05 6.89 -3.89
C LEU A 37 -11.43 7.43 -4.26
N GLN A 38 -12.16 6.75 -5.14
CA GLN A 38 -13.52 7.12 -5.54
C GLN A 38 -14.58 6.37 -4.74
N LYS A 39 -14.17 5.51 -3.82
CA LYS A 39 -15.11 4.74 -3.00
C LYS A 39 -15.37 5.44 -1.67
N GLU A 40 -16.43 5.03 -0.98
CA GLU A 40 -16.77 5.56 0.34
C GLU A 40 -15.65 5.24 1.35
N VAL A 41 -15.19 3.99 1.37
CA VAL A 41 -14.01 3.61 2.14
C VAL A 41 -12.82 3.68 1.20
N LYS A 42 -11.89 4.59 1.49
CA LYS A 42 -10.74 4.85 0.62
C LYS A 42 -9.45 4.17 1.07
N ASN A 43 -9.33 3.86 2.35
CA ASN A 43 -8.09 3.33 2.92
C ASN A 43 -7.73 1.97 2.33
N VAL A 44 -6.45 1.77 2.04
CA VAL A 44 -5.94 0.52 1.47
C VAL A 44 -4.79 -0.03 2.31
N VAL A 45 -4.84 -1.33 2.57
CA VAL A 45 -3.71 -2.11 3.08
C VAL A 45 -3.24 -3.01 1.94
N LEU A 46 -2.02 -2.80 1.49
CA LEU A 46 -1.43 -3.60 0.42
C LEU A 46 -0.58 -4.71 1.02
N ILE A 47 -0.92 -5.95 0.72
CA ILE A 47 -0.26 -7.14 1.27
C ILE A 47 0.65 -7.74 0.21
N LEU A 48 1.94 -7.86 0.50
CA LEU A 48 2.95 -8.34 -0.43
C LEU A 48 3.56 -9.69 -0.03
N LYS A 49 2.84 -10.49 0.75
CA LYS A 49 3.35 -11.79 1.24
C LYS A 49 3.65 -12.80 0.13
N ASP A 50 3.00 -12.67 -1.02
CA ASP A 50 3.17 -13.58 -2.16
C ASP A 50 4.16 -13.03 -3.21
N THR A 51 4.69 -11.83 -2.97
CA THR A 51 5.61 -11.16 -3.90
C THR A 51 7.05 -11.30 -3.37
N SER A 52 7.93 -11.85 -4.19
CA SER A 52 9.33 -12.08 -3.83
C SER A 52 10.28 -11.02 -4.35
N GLU A 53 9.87 -10.27 -5.39
CA GLU A 53 10.69 -9.21 -5.99
C GLU A 53 9.84 -8.00 -6.35
N VAL A 54 10.37 -6.81 -6.11
CA VAL A 54 9.78 -5.54 -6.56
C VAL A 54 10.87 -4.74 -7.25
N ASP A 55 10.67 -4.43 -8.53
CA ASP A 55 11.57 -3.60 -9.33
C ASP A 55 11.56 -2.17 -8.78
N ASP A 56 12.66 -1.45 -8.92
CA ASP A 56 12.77 -0.06 -8.44
C ASP A 56 11.68 0.84 -9.03
N ALA A 57 11.36 0.69 -10.30
CA ALA A 57 10.31 1.49 -10.93
C ALA A 57 8.92 1.18 -10.33
N ALA A 58 8.65 -0.10 -10.04
CA ALA A 58 7.40 -0.48 -9.37
C ALA A 58 7.36 0.06 -7.94
N ALA A 59 8.49 0.02 -7.23
CA ALA A 59 8.59 0.57 -5.89
C ALA A 59 8.35 2.09 -5.87
N GLU A 60 8.93 2.82 -6.83
CA GLU A 60 8.69 4.25 -6.98
C GLU A 60 7.23 4.55 -7.27
N SER A 61 6.57 3.71 -8.07
CA SER A 61 5.14 3.83 -8.34
C SER A 61 4.33 3.67 -7.06
N LEU A 62 4.68 2.70 -6.20
CA LEU A 62 4.01 2.51 -4.92
C LEU A 62 4.15 3.74 -4.00
N VAL A 63 5.31 4.38 -3.98
CA VAL A 63 5.51 5.61 -3.21
C VAL A 63 4.60 6.73 -3.73
N LYS A 64 4.49 6.88 -5.03
CA LYS A 64 3.61 7.88 -5.65
C LYS A 64 2.13 7.59 -5.37
N ILE A 65 1.73 6.33 -5.43
CA ILE A 65 0.37 5.92 -5.12
C ILE A 65 0.06 6.24 -3.65
N GLN A 66 0.96 5.91 -2.74
CA GLN A 66 0.81 6.25 -1.33
C GLN A 66 0.62 7.76 -1.16
N GLN A 67 1.46 8.56 -1.82
CA GLN A 67 1.35 10.02 -1.74
C GLN A 67 -0.02 10.49 -2.23
N GLY A 68 -0.53 9.92 -3.31
CA GLY A 68 -1.87 10.25 -3.82
C GLY A 68 -2.97 9.96 -2.81
N PHE A 69 -2.87 8.85 -2.06
CA PHE A 69 -3.83 8.53 -1.02
C PHE A 69 -3.79 9.58 0.09
N TYR A 70 -2.61 9.94 0.58
CA TYR A 70 -2.48 10.93 1.65
C TYR A 70 -2.91 12.33 1.19
N ASP A 71 -2.65 12.70 -0.06
CA ASP A 71 -3.14 13.95 -0.63
C ASP A 71 -4.67 14.03 -0.66
N ASP A 72 -5.33 12.88 -0.73
CA ASP A 72 -6.79 12.78 -0.75
C ASP A 72 -7.36 12.41 0.63
N SER A 73 -6.60 12.62 1.69
CA SER A 73 -6.98 12.33 3.08
C SER A 73 -7.36 10.87 3.31
N ALA A 74 -6.67 9.96 2.64
CA ALA A 74 -6.83 8.52 2.81
C ALA A 74 -5.52 7.90 3.29
N SER A 75 -5.60 6.69 3.84
CA SER A 75 -4.41 5.97 4.32
C SER A 75 -4.02 4.87 3.35
N PHE A 76 -2.73 4.67 3.20
CA PHE A 76 -2.17 3.60 2.39
C PHE A 76 -1.00 2.99 3.16
N VAL A 77 -1.12 1.71 3.54
CA VAL A 77 -0.11 1.02 4.33
C VAL A 77 0.24 -0.31 3.64
N ILE A 78 1.51 -0.62 3.59
CA ILE A 78 2.01 -1.88 3.01
C ILE A 78 2.41 -2.80 4.15
N CYS A 79 2.07 -4.08 4.07
CA CYS A 79 2.44 -5.03 5.11
C CYS A 79 2.87 -6.38 4.54
N GLU A 80 3.43 -7.19 5.43
CA GLU A 80 3.85 -8.55 5.14
C GLU A 80 4.84 -8.65 3.98
N LEU A 81 5.85 -7.76 3.99
CA LEU A 81 6.94 -7.83 3.02
C LEU A 81 7.74 -9.12 3.22
N THR A 82 8.10 -9.77 2.10
CA THR A 82 9.06 -10.86 2.17
C THR A 82 10.46 -10.29 2.45
N PRO A 83 11.38 -11.08 3.04
CA PRO A 83 12.74 -10.59 3.33
C PRO A 83 13.47 -10.03 2.11
N GLY A 84 13.28 -10.64 0.94
CA GLY A 84 13.91 -10.17 -0.29
C GLY A 84 13.40 -8.81 -0.73
N VAL A 85 12.09 -8.59 -0.64
CA VAL A 85 11.47 -7.30 -0.98
C VAL A 85 11.90 -6.23 0.01
N GLU A 86 11.87 -6.54 1.31
CA GLU A 86 12.28 -5.60 2.35
C GLU A 86 13.73 -5.15 2.14
N LYS A 87 14.63 -6.08 1.87
CA LYS A 87 16.04 -5.77 1.63
C LYS A 87 16.22 -4.91 0.38
N SER A 88 15.53 -5.25 -0.70
CA SER A 88 15.59 -4.49 -1.95
C SER A 88 15.13 -3.04 -1.75
N LEU A 89 14.03 -2.84 -1.04
CA LEU A 89 13.51 -1.51 -0.75
C LEU A 89 14.42 -0.72 0.19
N GLU A 90 15.03 -1.41 1.15
CA GLU A 90 16.01 -0.80 2.05
C GLU A 90 17.25 -0.34 1.28
N ASP A 91 17.78 -1.20 0.40
CA ASP A 91 18.97 -0.89 -0.39
C ASP A 91 18.74 0.28 -1.36
N SER A 92 17.53 0.42 -1.89
CA SER A 92 17.17 1.53 -2.79
C SER A 92 16.85 2.83 -2.06
N GLY A 93 16.71 2.78 -0.73
CA GLY A 93 16.31 3.93 0.08
C GLY A 93 14.81 4.24 0.03
N LEU A 94 14.01 3.41 -0.63
CA LEU A 94 12.57 3.66 -0.78
C LEU A 94 11.76 3.17 0.41
N LEU A 95 12.29 2.22 1.19
CA LEU A 95 11.57 1.67 2.34
C LEU A 95 11.19 2.76 3.34
N GLU A 96 12.08 3.69 3.61
CA GLU A 96 11.84 4.78 4.57
C GLU A 96 10.79 5.79 4.09
N LEU A 97 10.45 5.78 2.80
CA LEU A 97 9.41 6.62 2.23
C LEU A 97 8.03 5.97 2.27
N MET A 98 7.97 4.70 2.66
CA MET A 98 6.73 3.91 2.68
C MET A 98 6.24 3.71 4.10
N ASN A 99 4.90 3.64 4.26
CA ASN A 99 4.29 3.18 5.50
C ASN A 99 4.24 1.65 5.45
N VAL A 100 5.11 1.00 6.20
CA VAL A 100 5.22 -0.45 6.21
C VAL A 100 5.04 -0.99 7.62
N THR A 101 4.25 -2.05 7.76
CA THR A 101 4.12 -2.78 9.01
C THR A 101 4.36 -4.27 8.78
N PRO A 102 4.71 -5.03 9.84
CA PRO A 102 4.88 -6.47 9.71
C PRO A 102 3.59 -7.21 9.35
N THR A 103 2.45 -6.78 9.91
CA THR A 103 1.17 -7.51 9.78
C THR A 103 0.03 -6.58 9.36
N GLU A 104 -1.04 -7.20 8.85
CA GLU A 104 -2.28 -6.48 8.52
C GLU A 104 -2.89 -5.83 9.78
N SER A 105 -2.81 -6.51 10.92
CA SER A 105 -3.33 -5.98 12.19
C SER A 105 -2.65 -4.67 12.57
N GLU A 106 -1.33 -4.61 12.43
CA GLU A 106 -0.58 -3.39 12.73
C GLU A 106 -0.85 -2.29 11.69
N ALA A 107 -1.11 -2.67 10.44
CA ALA A 107 -1.52 -1.72 9.41
C ALA A 107 -2.86 -1.07 9.78
N TRP A 108 -3.80 -1.86 10.29
CA TRP A 108 -5.08 -1.34 10.78
C TRP A 108 -4.87 -0.34 11.93
N ASP A 109 -3.95 -0.63 12.85
CA ASP A 109 -3.65 0.29 13.95
C ASP A 109 -3.20 1.66 13.44
N ILE A 110 -2.36 1.69 12.40
CA ILE A 110 -1.92 2.94 11.78
C ILE A 110 -3.10 3.68 11.14
N ILE A 111 -3.93 2.98 10.38
CA ILE A 111 -5.09 3.58 9.71
C ILE A 111 -6.04 4.17 10.75
N HIS A 112 -6.28 3.45 11.83
CA HIS A 112 -7.17 3.89 12.90
C HIS A 112 -6.66 5.18 13.55
N LEU A 113 -5.37 5.25 13.85
CA LEU A 113 -4.75 6.45 14.38
C LEU A 113 -4.84 7.63 13.41
N GLU A 114 -4.59 7.38 12.14
CA GLU A 114 -4.66 8.44 11.12
C GLU A 114 -6.07 8.96 10.94
N GLU A 115 -7.08 8.08 11.01
CA GLU A 115 -8.48 8.53 10.96
C GLU A 115 -8.84 9.40 12.15
N ILE A 116 -8.38 9.03 13.36
CA ILE A 116 -8.58 9.85 14.56
C ILE A 116 -7.92 11.20 14.41
N GLU A 117 -6.69 11.25 13.92
CA GLU A 117 -5.97 12.50 13.69
C GLU A 117 -6.71 13.40 12.70
N ARG A 118 -7.26 12.83 11.61
CA ARG A 118 -8.04 13.60 10.64
C ARG A 118 -9.29 14.20 11.26
N GLU A 119 -9.98 13.44 12.10
CA GLU A 119 -11.18 13.95 12.80
C GLU A 119 -10.85 15.09 13.74
N LEU A 120 -9.69 15.02 14.42
CA LEU A 120 -9.27 16.06 15.35
C LEU A 120 -8.83 17.37 14.67
N PHE A 121 -8.25 17.28 13.48
CA PHE A 121 -7.65 18.41 12.80
C PHE A 121 -8.50 18.98 11.64
N ASN A 122 -9.61 18.35 11.31
CA ASN A 122 -10.48 18.77 10.20
C ASN A 122 -11.78 19.45 10.66
N GLU A 123 -11.80 19.96 11.86
CA GLU A 123 -12.97 20.71 12.37
C GLU A 123 -12.93 22.17 12.00
#